data_4a86b706b1ee6608b5fecc3cfc25d36b
#
_entry.id   4a86b706b1ee6608b5fecc3cfc25d36b
#
_cell.length_a   1.000
_cell.length_b   1.000
_cell.length_c   1.000
_cell.angle_alpha   90.00
_cell.angle_beta   90.00
_cell.angle_gamma   90.00
#
_symmetry.space_group_name_H-M   'P 1'
#
loop_
_entity.id
_entity.type
_entity.pdbx_description
1 polymer ?
#
loop_
_entity_poly.entity_id
_entity_poly.type
_entity_poly.pdbx_seq_one_letter_code
_entity_poly.pdbx_strand_id
1 'polypeptide(L)'
;MVILHGGGVCYRSALPVAQEMAKVYHVVLVAYDGFNPDEPETEFKSVPDEARRLGDYIVKHYGGKIDILYGVSYGTFILMDVLADERLSITTTIADGMPTMDYADIKNPVLQKVYLFFLTGFAYWLIGKAGPIRKKIVCRMMDRTPESFDRIVYRDATWQSWVNQDKCMIGRHRNFELFKRTDMYIWHGTASSTEKQLAKHIRTWQEKGYVFTYKVFPNMGHGTLAGEHPEQFSQEVQAAHRKSLERAKA
;
A
#
# COMPACT_ATOMS: atom_id res chain seq x y z
N MET A 1 11.98 -6.66 7.92
CA MET A 1 10.62 -6.27 7.47
C MET A 1 10.70 -5.03 6.61
N VAL A 2 9.98 -4.99 5.49
CA VAL A 2 9.86 -3.81 4.61
C VAL A 2 8.42 -3.29 4.67
N ILE A 3 8.25 -1.96 4.80
CA ILE A 3 6.93 -1.30 4.89
C ILE A 3 6.77 -0.30 3.74
N LEU A 4 5.69 -0.47 2.97
CA LEU A 4 5.28 0.35 1.83
C LEU A 4 4.03 1.16 2.18
N HIS A 5 4.12 2.49 2.14
CA HIS A 5 3.02 3.38 2.49
C HIS A 5 1.97 3.55 1.38
N GLY A 6 0.84 4.19 1.70
CA GLY A 6 -0.24 4.48 0.75
C GLY A 6 0.06 5.61 -0.22
N GLY A 7 -0.86 5.86 -1.15
CA GLY A 7 -0.77 6.96 -2.10
C GLY A 7 -1.11 8.33 -1.50
N GLY A 8 -0.49 9.39 -2.00
CA GLY A 8 -0.71 10.77 -1.54
C GLY A 8 -0.23 11.08 -0.13
N VAL A 9 0.42 10.11 0.52
CA VAL A 9 1.00 10.23 1.87
C VAL A 9 2.50 9.98 1.80
N CYS A 10 3.23 10.31 2.86
CA CYS A 10 4.67 10.01 2.96
C CYS A 10 4.94 8.85 3.93
N TYR A 11 6.20 8.40 3.98
CA TYR A 11 6.64 7.32 4.87
C TYR A 11 6.31 7.56 6.35
N ARG A 12 6.18 8.84 6.76
CA ARG A 12 5.81 9.21 8.15
C ARG A 12 4.44 8.65 8.57
N SER A 13 3.60 8.28 7.58
CA SER A 13 2.33 7.60 7.85
C SER A 13 2.50 6.25 8.54
N ALA A 14 3.64 5.58 8.33
CA ALA A 14 3.94 4.28 8.90
C ALA A 14 4.94 4.34 10.08
N LEU A 15 5.39 5.54 10.51
CA LEU A 15 6.32 5.66 11.64
C LEU A 15 5.82 4.99 12.92
N PRO A 16 4.55 5.13 13.36
CA PRO A 16 4.10 4.48 14.58
C PRO A 16 4.25 2.96 14.54
N VAL A 17 3.86 2.33 13.43
CA VAL A 17 4.02 0.87 13.29
C VAL A 17 5.46 0.47 13.06
N ALA A 18 6.26 1.27 12.37
CA ALA A 18 7.69 1.01 12.20
C ALA A 18 8.42 1.00 13.54
N GLN A 19 8.13 1.97 14.42
CA GLN A 19 8.69 2.04 15.77
C GLN A 19 8.29 0.83 16.62
N GLU A 20 7.03 0.40 16.53
CA GLU A 20 6.55 -0.77 17.27
C GLU A 20 7.19 -2.05 16.74
N MET A 21 7.25 -2.22 15.42
CA MET A 21 7.87 -3.38 14.77
C MET A 21 9.38 -3.44 14.99
N ALA A 22 10.06 -2.28 15.14
CA ALA A 22 11.50 -2.22 15.40
C ALA A 22 11.92 -2.81 16.76
N LYS A 23 10.98 -3.05 17.66
CA LYS A 23 11.23 -3.80 18.90
C LYS A 23 11.54 -5.28 18.65
N VAL A 24 11.14 -5.81 17.49
CA VAL A 24 11.21 -7.26 17.17
C VAL A 24 11.96 -7.54 15.86
N TYR A 25 11.90 -6.62 14.89
CA TYR A 25 12.45 -6.79 13.55
C TYR A 25 13.37 -5.63 13.18
N HIS A 26 14.32 -5.89 12.29
CA HIS A 26 14.93 -4.82 11.52
C HIS A 26 13.92 -4.29 10.50
N VAL A 27 13.57 -3.00 10.58
CA VAL A 27 12.52 -2.38 9.76
C VAL A 27 13.13 -1.46 8.73
N VAL A 28 12.75 -1.65 7.47
CA VAL A 28 13.02 -0.74 6.36
C VAL A 28 11.72 -0.05 6.00
N LEU A 29 11.66 1.25 6.24
CA LEU A 29 10.54 2.10 5.89
C LEU A 29 10.85 2.82 4.58
N VAL A 30 10.09 2.53 3.54
CA VAL A 30 10.35 3.04 2.18
C VAL A 30 9.72 4.42 2.00
N ALA A 31 10.51 5.38 1.53
CA ALA A 31 10.04 6.67 1.06
C ALA A 31 10.02 6.67 -0.47
N TYR A 32 8.88 7.01 -1.08
CA TYR A 32 8.79 7.11 -2.54
C TYR A 32 9.25 8.48 -3.03
N ASP A 33 9.93 8.52 -4.17
CA ASP A 33 10.25 9.77 -4.83
C ASP A 33 8.98 10.62 -5.02
N GLY A 34 9.14 11.94 -4.95
CA GLY A 34 8.02 12.88 -5.08
C GLY A 34 7.02 12.89 -3.92
N PHE A 35 7.15 11.92 -2.97
CA PHE A 35 6.39 11.86 -1.72
C PHE A 35 7.32 11.73 -0.51
N ASN A 36 8.59 12.09 -0.68
CA ASN A 36 9.62 12.05 0.34
C ASN A 36 9.90 13.47 0.87
N PRO A 37 9.52 13.79 2.12
CA PRO A 37 9.79 15.11 2.69
C PRO A 37 11.27 15.40 2.96
N ASP A 38 12.13 14.37 2.94
CA ASP A 38 13.57 14.52 3.14
C ASP A 38 14.33 14.73 1.82
N GLU A 39 13.68 14.47 0.67
CA GLU A 39 14.18 14.69 -0.69
C GLU A 39 13.09 15.34 -1.56
N PRO A 40 12.70 16.59 -1.27
CA PRO A 40 11.54 17.25 -1.87
C PRO A 40 11.70 17.55 -3.36
N GLU A 41 12.93 17.53 -3.89
CA GLU A 41 13.26 17.75 -5.31
C GLU A 41 13.03 16.52 -6.18
N THR A 42 12.79 15.36 -5.58
CA THR A 42 12.51 14.12 -6.34
C THR A 42 11.12 14.11 -6.95
N GLU A 43 10.91 13.31 -7.97
CA GLU A 43 9.61 13.13 -8.62
C GLU A 43 9.26 11.65 -8.74
N PHE A 44 8.07 11.27 -8.31
CA PHE A 44 7.55 9.92 -8.52
C PHE A 44 7.41 9.62 -10.01
N LYS A 45 8.13 8.63 -10.50
CA LYS A 45 8.14 8.26 -11.92
C LYS A 45 7.12 7.16 -12.22
N SER A 46 7.22 6.03 -11.53
CA SER A 46 6.31 4.91 -11.72
C SER A 46 6.47 3.85 -10.62
N VAL A 47 5.44 3.00 -10.48
CA VAL A 47 5.49 1.82 -9.60
C VAL A 47 6.62 0.86 -9.97
N PRO A 48 6.85 0.52 -11.26
CA PRO A 48 7.98 -0.34 -11.62
C PRO A 48 9.34 0.26 -11.26
N ASP A 49 9.51 1.58 -11.35
CA ASP A 49 10.78 2.23 -10.98
C ASP A 49 11.03 2.14 -9.47
N GLU A 50 10.02 2.44 -8.65
CA GLU A 50 10.12 2.30 -7.18
C GLU A 50 10.39 0.84 -6.77
N ALA A 51 9.67 -0.11 -7.36
CA ALA A 51 9.85 -1.53 -7.07
C ALA A 51 11.25 -2.02 -7.47
N ARG A 52 11.76 -1.60 -8.63
CA ARG A 52 13.11 -1.94 -9.09
C ARG A 52 14.17 -1.42 -8.13
N ARG A 53 14.09 -0.14 -7.73
CA ARG A 53 15.05 0.47 -6.79
C ARG A 53 15.02 -0.22 -5.42
N LEU A 54 13.83 -0.54 -4.94
CA LEU A 54 13.68 -1.33 -3.72
C LEU A 54 14.26 -2.73 -3.87
N GLY A 55 14.02 -3.41 -4.99
CA GLY A 55 14.60 -4.72 -5.31
C GLY A 55 16.13 -4.67 -5.32
N ASP A 56 16.72 -3.67 -5.98
CA ASP A 56 18.18 -3.48 -6.01
C ASP A 56 18.74 -3.24 -4.59
N TYR A 57 18.03 -2.46 -3.77
CA TYR A 57 18.40 -2.25 -2.38
C TYR A 57 18.37 -3.55 -1.56
N ILE A 58 17.28 -4.33 -1.71
CA ILE A 58 17.12 -5.61 -0.99
C ILE A 58 18.21 -6.61 -1.42
N VAL A 59 18.51 -6.71 -2.71
CA VAL A 59 19.58 -7.57 -3.22
C VAL A 59 20.93 -7.17 -2.63
N LYS A 60 21.24 -5.87 -2.67
CA LYS A 60 22.52 -5.32 -2.20
C LYS A 60 22.74 -5.48 -0.70
N HIS A 61 21.72 -5.22 0.11
CA HIS A 61 21.88 -5.13 1.56
C HIS A 61 21.42 -6.38 2.32
N TYR A 62 20.55 -7.21 1.71
CA TYR A 62 19.96 -8.40 2.34
C TYR A 62 20.10 -9.67 1.49
N GLY A 63 20.93 -9.65 0.44
CA GLY A 63 21.13 -10.82 -0.42
C GLY A 63 19.84 -11.29 -1.11
N GLY A 64 18.91 -10.40 -1.36
CA GLY A 64 17.62 -10.70 -1.99
C GLY A 64 16.58 -11.32 -1.06
N LYS A 65 16.82 -11.41 0.25
CA LYS A 65 15.92 -12.09 1.20
C LYS A 65 15.32 -11.11 2.21
N ILE A 66 14.03 -11.19 2.39
CA ILE A 66 13.30 -10.46 3.46
C ILE A 66 12.22 -11.37 4.06
N ASP A 67 12.00 -11.24 5.37
CA ASP A 67 11.01 -12.07 6.06
C ASP A 67 9.60 -11.58 5.79
N ILE A 68 9.38 -10.26 5.85
CA ILE A 68 8.04 -9.65 5.78
C ILE A 68 8.05 -8.46 4.82
N LEU A 69 7.14 -8.49 3.84
CA LEU A 69 6.79 -7.36 2.99
C LEU A 69 5.35 -6.91 3.30
N TYR A 70 5.19 -5.70 3.80
CA TYR A 70 3.88 -5.10 4.07
C TYR A 70 3.64 -3.92 3.14
N GLY A 71 2.45 -3.85 2.56
CA GLY A 71 2.01 -2.72 1.74
C GLY A 71 0.57 -2.34 2.05
N VAL A 72 0.31 -1.04 2.24
CA VAL A 72 -1.04 -0.52 2.47
C VAL A 72 -1.52 0.29 1.28
N SER A 73 -2.80 0.07 0.86
CA SER A 73 -3.44 0.86 -0.19
C SER A 73 -2.60 0.89 -1.48
N TYR A 74 -2.17 2.06 -1.93
CA TYR A 74 -1.29 2.22 -3.09
C TYR A 74 0.02 1.42 -2.98
N GLY A 75 0.57 1.28 -1.78
CA GLY A 75 1.77 0.46 -1.55
C GLY A 75 1.62 -0.99 -2.00
N THR A 76 0.39 -1.49 -2.13
CA THR A 76 0.15 -2.84 -2.67
C THR A 76 0.45 -2.98 -4.16
N PHE A 77 0.46 -1.88 -4.95
CA PHE A 77 0.91 -1.92 -6.33
C PHE A 77 2.43 -2.13 -6.42
N ILE A 78 3.20 -1.40 -5.58
CA ILE A 78 4.65 -1.56 -5.50
C ILE A 78 4.98 -2.96 -4.96
N LEU A 79 4.26 -3.41 -3.93
CA LEU A 79 4.37 -4.76 -3.38
C LEU A 79 4.25 -5.84 -4.46
N MET A 80 3.29 -5.73 -5.37
CA MET A 80 3.11 -6.69 -6.46
C MET A 80 4.29 -6.70 -7.44
N ASP A 81 4.87 -5.55 -7.75
CA ASP A 81 6.04 -5.47 -8.62
C ASP A 81 7.31 -5.99 -7.91
N VAL A 82 7.43 -5.76 -6.60
CA VAL A 82 8.50 -6.35 -5.80
C VAL A 82 8.38 -7.87 -5.77
N LEU A 83 7.16 -8.43 -5.66
CA LEU A 83 6.93 -9.87 -5.78
C LEU A 83 7.25 -10.44 -7.16
N ALA A 84 7.18 -9.62 -8.21
CA ALA A 84 7.53 -10.03 -9.56
C ALA A 84 9.06 -10.14 -9.79
N ASP A 85 9.87 -9.52 -8.95
CA ASP A 85 11.33 -9.59 -9.05
C ASP A 85 11.84 -10.97 -8.62
N GLU A 86 12.32 -11.74 -9.59
CA GLU A 86 12.80 -13.13 -9.36
C GLU A 86 14.06 -13.21 -8.51
N ARG A 87 14.79 -12.11 -8.33
CA ARG A 87 15.95 -12.04 -7.45
C ARG A 87 15.58 -12.07 -5.96
N LEU A 88 14.29 -11.86 -5.65
CA LEU A 88 13.82 -11.71 -4.27
C LEU A 88 13.12 -12.98 -3.77
N SER A 89 13.36 -13.28 -2.50
CA SER A 89 12.68 -14.31 -1.71
C SER A 89 12.02 -13.66 -0.51
N ILE A 90 10.70 -13.77 -0.42
CA ILE A 90 9.87 -13.11 0.60
C ILE A 90 9.02 -14.16 1.30
N THR A 91 9.20 -14.32 2.61
CA THR A 91 8.50 -15.36 3.36
C THR A 91 7.03 -15.03 3.55
N THR A 92 6.73 -13.82 4.01
CA THR A 92 5.37 -13.38 4.34
C THR A 92 5.07 -12.06 3.65
N THR A 93 3.97 -12.00 2.92
CA THR A 93 3.52 -10.77 2.28
C THR A 93 2.14 -10.39 2.79
N ILE A 94 1.96 -9.13 3.16
CA ILE A 94 0.71 -8.60 3.70
C ILE A 94 0.27 -7.41 2.85
N ALA A 95 -0.87 -7.54 2.17
CA ALA A 95 -1.52 -6.47 1.42
C ALA A 95 -2.74 -5.97 2.21
N ASP A 96 -2.64 -4.75 2.74
CA ASP A 96 -3.68 -4.12 3.57
C ASP A 96 -4.47 -3.09 2.76
N GLY A 97 -5.80 -3.22 2.76
CA GLY A 97 -6.67 -2.31 2.02
C GLY A 97 -6.35 -2.24 0.53
N MET A 98 -6.05 -3.38 -0.10
CA MET A 98 -5.70 -3.44 -1.52
C MET A 98 -6.77 -2.77 -2.38
N PRO A 99 -6.45 -1.79 -3.24
CA PRO A 99 -7.40 -1.15 -4.12
C PRO A 99 -8.07 -2.17 -5.05
N THR A 100 -9.39 -2.12 -5.15
CA THR A 100 -10.18 -3.08 -5.95
C THR A 100 -10.53 -2.55 -7.33
N MET A 101 -10.36 -1.25 -7.55
CA MET A 101 -10.74 -0.63 -8.82
C MET A 101 -9.80 -1.09 -9.91
N ASP A 102 -10.36 -1.76 -10.88
CA ASP A 102 -9.67 -2.19 -12.09
C ASP A 102 -9.88 -1.12 -13.15
N TYR A 103 -8.99 -0.15 -13.20
CA TYR A 103 -9.00 0.90 -14.23
C TYR A 103 -8.52 0.38 -15.59
N ALA A 104 -8.23 -0.92 -15.69
CA ALA A 104 -7.70 -1.56 -16.90
C ALA A 104 -8.67 -1.51 -18.09
N ASP A 105 -9.97 -1.39 -17.83
CA ASP A 105 -10.99 -1.52 -18.86
C ASP A 105 -11.24 -0.27 -19.71
N ILE A 106 -10.60 0.86 -19.38
CA ILE A 106 -10.71 2.08 -20.19
C ILE A 106 -9.79 1.96 -21.41
N LYS A 107 -10.28 1.36 -22.49
CA LYS A 107 -9.48 1.14 -23.72
C LYS A 107 -9.23 2.41 -24.54
N ASN A 108 -10.11 3.40 -24.46
CA ASN A 108 -9.98 4.63 -25.24
C ASN A 108 -8.94 5.57 -24.60
N PRO A 109 -7.84 5.96 -25.29
CA PRO A 109 -6.78 6.77 -24.73
C PRO A 109 -7.21 8.19 -24.36
N VAL A 110 -8.22 8.74 -25.05
CA VAL A 110 -8.76 10.06 -24.68
C VAL A 110 -9.55 9.97 -23.40
N LEU A 111 -10.40 8.94 -23.26
CA LEU A 111 -11.12 8.70 -22.01
C LEU A 111 -10.19 8.40 -20.84
N GLN A 112 -9.08 7.68 -21.06
CA GLN A 112 -8.06 7.49 -20.04
C GLN A 112 -7.47 8.81 -19.55
N LYS A 113 -7.11 9.73 -20.47
CA LYS A 113 -6.59 11.04 -20.10
C LYS A 113 -7.60 11.90 -19.36
N VAL A 114 -8.85 11.91 -19.80
CA VAL A 114 -9.93 12.65 -19.15
C VAL A 114 -10.18 12.08 -17.75
N TYR A 115 -10.28 10.78 -17.64
CA TYR A 115 -10.48 10.10 -16.37
C TYR A 115 -9.33 10.37 -15.40
N LEU A 116 -8.09 10.22 -15.86
CA LEU A 116 -6.89 10.50 -15.07
C LEU A 116 -6.88 11.94 -14.58
N PHE A 117 -7.18 12.91 -15.45
CA PHE A 117 -7.22 14.32 -15.08
C PHE A 117 -8.23 14.57 -13.94
N PHE A 118 -9.44 14.00 -14.05
CA PHE A 118 -10.45 14.16 -13.00
C PHE A 118 -10.09 13.41 -11.73
N LEU A 119 -9.59 12.18 -11.82
CA LEU A 119 -9.18 11.38 -10.68
C LEU A 119 -8.04 12.06 -9.91
N THR A 120 -6.96 12.40 -10.62
CA THR A 120 -5.81 13.10 -10.03
C THR A 120 -6.22 14.46 -9.50
N GLY A 121 -6.97 15.24 -10.29
CA GLY A 121 -7.46 16.56 -9.88
C GLY A 121 -8.28 16.50 -8.61
N PHE A 122 -9.17 15.52 -8.51
CA PHE A 122 -9.99 15.33 -7.31
C PHE A 122 -9.16 14.90 -6.11
N ALA A 123 -8.26 13.91 -6.26
CA ALA A 123 -7.39 13.44 -5.19
C ALA A 123 -6.42 14.53 -4.72
N TYR A 124 -5.77 15.20 -5.64
CA TYR A 124 -4.87 16.32 -5.35
C TYR A 124 -5.58 17.47 -4.63
N TRP A 125 -6.77 17.85 -5.12
CA TRP A 125 -7.58 18.89 -4.48
C TRP A 125 -8.12 18.45 -3.12
N LEU A 126 -8.59 17.22 -2.99
CA LEU A 126 -9.24 16.72 -1.78
C LEU A 126 -8.22 16.40 -0.67
N ILE A 127 -7.09 15.80 -1.01
CA ILE A 127 -6.08 15.31 -0.08
C ILE A 127 -4.86 16.24 -0.09
N GLY A 128 -4.17 16.35 -1.22
CA GLY A 128 -2.90 17.06 -1.33
C GLY A 128 -2.98 18.54 -0.98
N LYS A 129 -4.07 19.21 -1.36
CA LYS A 129 -4.30 20.64 -1.07
C LYS A 129 -5.54 20.87 -0.19
N ALA A 130 -5.80 19.96 0.74
CA ALA A 130 -6.95 20.05 1.63
C ALA A 130 -6.88 21.27 2.55
N GLY A 131 -7.86 22.17 2.43
CA GLY A 131 -8.14 23.22 3.42
C GLY A 131 -8.91 22.64 4.63
N PRO A 132 -9.19 23.45 5.68
CA PRO A 132 -9.76 22.96 6.94
C PRO A 132 -11.06 22.17 6.79
N ILE A 133 -11.96 22.60 5.93
CA ILE A 133 -13.26 21.93 5.71
C ILE A 133 -13.06 20.59 5.01
N ARG A 134 -12.27 20.56 3.92
CA ARG A 134 -11.98 19.32 3.17
C ARG A 134 -11.21 18.31 4.03
N LYS A 135 -10.24 18.78 4.81
CA LYS A 135 -9.53 17.97 5.79
C LYS A 135 -10.51 17.24 6.72
N LYS A 136 -11.51 17.96 7.27
CA LYS A 136 -12.55 17.38 8.14
C LYS A 136 -13.35 16.27 7.43
N ILE A 137 -13.69 16.50 6.16
CA ILE A 137 -14.41 15.51 5.34
C ILE A 137 -13.53 14.27 5.11
N VAL A 138 -12.28 14.45 4.69
CA VAL A 138 -11.36 13.34 4.43
C VAL A 138 -11.07 12.55 5.71
N CYS A 139 -10.82 13.21 6.83
CA CYS A 139 -10.61 12.55 8.12
C CYS A 139 -11.80 11.64 8.47
N ARG A 140 -13.02 12.12 8.27
CA ARG A 140 -14.23 11.32 8.53
C ARG A 140 -14.37 10.14 7.55
N MET A 141 -14.01 10.34 6.27
CA MET A 141 -14.07 9.26 5.26
C MET A 141 -13.03 8.18 5.51
N MET A 142 -11.85 8.55 6.01
CA MET A 142 -10.73 7.65 6.24
C MET A 142 -10.66 7.13 7.68
N ASP A 143 -11.60 7.51 8.53
CA ASP A 143 -11.62 7.18 9.96
C ASP A 143 -10.29 7.59 10.65
N ARG A 144 -9.94 8.88 10.51
CA ARG A 144 -8.68 9.44 11.03
C ARG A 144 -8.90 10.75 11.77
N THR A 145 -7.98 11.03 12.72
CA THR A 145 -7.95 12.34 13.38
C THR A 145 -7.31 13.41 12.48
N PRO A 146 -7.63 14.70 12.69
CA PRO A 146 -7.00 15.81 11.97
C PRO A 146 -5.47 15.87 12.16
N GLU A 147 -4.99 15.51 13.34
CA GLU A 147 -3.56 15.45 13.69
C GLU A 147 -2.85 14.32 12.94
N SER A 148 -3.48 13.15 12.89
CA SER A 148 -3.01 12.01 12.09
C SER A 148 -2.92 12.38 10.61
N PHE A 149 -3.95 13.05 10.08
CA PHE A 149 -3.96 13.51 8.69
C PHE A 149 -2.80 14.46 8.37
N ASP A 150 -2.53 15.47 9.22
CA ASP A 150 -1.43 16.42 8.99
C ASP A 150 -0.05 15.76 9.06
N ARG A 151 0.10 14.73 9.89
CA ARG A 151 1.35 13.97 9.99
C ARG A 151 1.66 13.18 8.73
N ILE A 152 0.62 12.63 8.07
CA ILE A 152 0.79 11.64 7.01
C ILE A 152 0.76 12.22 5.61
N VAL A 153 -0.06 13.26 5.37
CA VAL A 153 -0.23 13.82 4.02
C VAL A 153 0.96 14.67 3.63
N TYR A 154 1.62 14.32 2.54
CA TYR A 154 2.70 15.12 1.98
C TYR A 154 2.13 16.18 1.02
N ARG A 155 2.15 17.45 1.46
CA ARG A 155 1.52 18.58 0.77
C ARG A 155 2.36 19.17 -0.35
N ASP A 156 3.68 18.90 -0.36
CA ASP A 156 4.62 19.47 -1.31
C ASP A 156 4.85 18.60 -2.54
N ALA A 157 4.21 17.43 -2.59
CA ALA A 157 4.20 16.59 -3.79
C ALA A 157 3.72 17.37 -5.01
N THR A 158 4.49 17.26 -6.10
CA THR A 158 4.19 17.95 -7.35
C THR A 158 2.94 17.39 -8.01
N TRP A 159 2.27 18.20 -8.83
CA TRP A 159 1.18 17.72 -9.69
C TRP A 159 1.62 16.53 -10.55
N GLN A 160 2.86 16.57 -11.08
CA GLN A 160 3.38 15.50 -11.91
C GLN A 160 3.55 14.19 -11.14
N SER A 161 4.03 14.23 -9.89
CA SER A 161 4.11 13.05 -9.03
C SER A 161 2.72 12.42 -8.78
N TRP A 162 1.69 13.23 -8.56
CA TRP A 162 0.31 12.75 -8.43
C TRP A 162 -0.19 12.12 -9.73
N VAL A 163 0.03 12.78 -10.88
CA VAL A 163 -0.34 12.24 -12.20
C VAL A 163 0.34 10.91 -12.47
N ASN A 164 1.64 10.81 -12.20
CA ASN A 164 2.40 9.59 -12.43
C ASN A 164 1.95 8.46 -11.49
N GLN A 165 1.65 8.78 -10.23
CA GLN A 165 1.08 7.82 -9.28
C GLN A 165 -0.25 7.25 -9.77
N ASP A 166 -1.21 8.10 -10.12
CA ASP A 166 -2.53 7.67 -10.55
C ASP A 166 -2.52 6.98 -11.91
N LYS A 167 -1.64 7.41 -12.82
CA LYS A 167 -1.42 6.78 -14.12
C LYS A 167 -1.00 5.31 -13.97
N CYS A 168 -0.22 4.99 -12.95
CA CYS A 168 0.20 3.62 -12.69
C CYS A 168 -0.94 2.69 -12.27
N MET A 169 -2.10 3.23 -11.90
CA MET A 169 -3.28 2.42 -11.60
C MET A 169 -4.08 2.05 -12.87
N ILE A 170 -3.97 2.87 -13.93
CA ILE A 170 -4.72 2.68 -15.18
C ILE A 170 -4.06 1.60 -16.03
N GLY A 171 -4.86 0.66 -16.53
CA GLY A 171 -4.39 -0.42 -17.40
C GLY A 171 -3.55 -1.49 -16.69
N ARG A 172 -3.47 -1.44 -15.38
CA ARG A 172 -2.68 -2.39 -14.61
C ARG A 172 -3.50 -3.60 -14.21
N HIS A 173 -3.21 -4.74 -14.84
CA HIS A 173 -3.76 -6.02 -14.43
C HIS A 173 -2.96 -6.61 -13.28
N ARG A 174 -3.64 -7.14 -12.27
CA ARG A 174 -3.00 -7.84 -11.16
C ARG A 174 -2.63 -9.26 -11.60
N ASN A 175 -1.36 -9.61 -11.41
CA ASN A 175 -0.90 -10.97 -11.61
C ASN A 175 -1.03 -11.75 -10.29
N PHE A 176 -2.16 -12.39 -10.04
CA PHE A 176 -2.40 -13.19 -8.83
C PHE A 176 -1.55 -14.47 -8.74
N GLU A 177 -0.91 -14.89 -9.84
CA GLU A 177 0.05 -16.00 -9.81
C GLU A 177 1.26 -15.69 -8.91
N LEU A 178 1.58 -14.39 -8.73
CA LEU A 178 2.63 -13.95 -7.81
C LEU A 178 2.35 -14.31 -6.35
N PHE A 179 1.09 -14.55 -5.98
CA PHE A 179 0.74 -15.00 -4.62
C PHE A 179 1.36 -16.36 -4.27
N LYS A 180 1.68 -17.19 -5.27
CA LYS A 180 2.34 -18.48 -5.07
C LYS A 180 3.82 -18.35 -4.64
N ARG A 181 4.40 -17.16 -4.77
CA ARG A 181 5.83 -16.92 -4.45
C ARG A 181 6.08 -16.58 -2.97
N THR A 182 5.02 -16.46 -2.18
CA THR A 182 5.07 -16.03 -0.78
C THR A 182 3.87 -16.60 -0.03
N ASP A 183 3.90 -16.60 1.30
CA ASP A 183 2.66 -16.80 2.06
C ASP A 183 1.89 -15.46 2.12
N MET A 184 0.85 -15.37 1.29
CA MET A 184 0.12 -14.13 1.02
C MET A 184 -1.04 -13.93 1.98
N TYR A 185 -1.08 -12.75 2.59
CA TYR A 185 -2.19 -12.28 3.43
C TYR A 185 -2.84 -11.04 2.81
N ILE A 186 -4.16 -11.01 2.79
CA ILE A 186 -4.95 -9.84 2.42
C ILE A 186 -5.72 -9.38 3.64
N TRP A 187 -5.48 -8.15 4.07
CA TRP A 187 -6.11 -7.53 5.22
C TRP A 187 -7.08 -6.43 4.79
N HIS A 188 -8.17 -6.29 5.52
CA HIS A 188 -9.10 -5.18 5.31
C HIS A 188 -9.94 -4.88 6.55
N GLY A 189 -10.42 -3.65 6.64
CA GLY A 189 -11.40 -3.24 7.65
C GLY A 189 -12.85 -3.46 7.21
N THR A 190 -13.80 -2.88 7.93
CA THR A 190 -15.24 -2.93 7.58
C THR A 190 -15.92 -1.57 7.58
N ALA A 191 -15.28 -0.51 8.07
CA ALA A 191 -15.94 0.77 8.28
C ALA A 191 -16.11 1.60 7.01
N SER A 192 -15.23 1.48 6.02
CA SER A 192 -15.28 2.28 4.80
C SER A 192 -15.91 1.58 3.61
N SER A 193 -16.35 2.35 2.60
CA SER A 193 -16.89 1.80 1.35
C SER A 193 -15.85 1.02 0.54
N THR A 194 -14.61 1.46 0.55
CA THR A 194 -13.47 0.79 -0.09
C THR A 194 -13.26 -0.61 0.47
N GLU A 195 -13.32 -0.74 1.79
CA GLU A 195 -13.19 -2.02 2.49
C GLU A 195 -14.33 -2.98 2.15
N LYS A 196 -15.56 -2.47 2.06
CA LYS A 196 -16.73 -3.27 1.63
C LYS A 196 -16.60 -3.76 0.19
N GLN A 197 -16.01 -2.96 -0.70
CA GLN A 197 -15.72 -3.40 -2.06
C GLN A 197 -14.64 -4.49 -2.08
N LEU A 198 -13.55 -4.32 -1.33
CA LEU A 198 -12.50 -5.33 -1.24
C LEU A 198 -13.06 -6.69 -0.77
N ALA A 199 -13.93 -6.69 0.23
CA ALA A 199 -14.57 -7.91 0.70
C ALA A 199 -15.34 -8.67 -0.39
N LYS A 200 -15.98 -7.96 -1.34
CA LYS A 200 -16.65 -8.60 -2.49
C LYS A 200 -15.63 -9.22 -3.45
N HIS A 201 -14.54 -8.51 -3.73
CA HIS A 201 -13.50 -9.01 -4.64
C HIS A 201 -12.75 -10.21 -4.05
N ILE A 202 -12.51 -10.26 -2.74
CA ILE A 202 -11.88 -11.40 -2.07
C ILE A 202 -12.64 -12.69 -2.35
N ARG A 203 -13.98 -12.69 -2.27
CA ARG A 203 -14.80 -13.86 -2.61
C ARG A 203 -14.58 -14.31 -4.05
N THR A 204 -14.67 -13.36 -4.99
CA THR A 204 -14.44 -13.66 -6.41
C THR A 204 -13.05 -14.21 -6.68
N TRP A 205 -12.02 -13.72 -5.97
CA TRP A 205 -10.67 -14.23 -6.13
C TRP A 205 -10.50 -15.64 -5.57
N GLN A 206 -11.14 -15.95 -4.44
CA GLN A 206 -11.17 -17.30 -3.89
C GLN A 206 -11.91 -18.29 -4.82
N GLU A 207 -13.05 -17.89 -5.40
CA GLU A 207 -13.81 -18.67 -6.39
C GLU A 207 -12.97 -18.96 -7.65
N LYS A 208 -12.05 -18.05 -8.02
CA LYS A 208 -11.08 -18.25 -9.11
C LYS A 208 -9.89 -19.11 -8.73
N GLY A 209 -9.81 -19.61 -7.50
CA GLY A 209 -8.76 -20.49 -7.02
C GLY A 209 -7.44 -19.80 -6.62
N TYR A 210 -7.42 -18.47 -6.43
CA TYR A 210 -6.23 -17.80 -5.92
C TYR A 210 -6.03 -18.12 -4.44
N VAL A 211 -4.77 -18.44 -4.08
CA VAL A 211 -4.42 -18.89 -2.73
C VAL A 211 -3.87 -17.71 -1.92
N PHE A 212 -4.56 -17.37 -0.86
CA PHE A 212 -4.14 -16.38 0.14
C PHE A 212 -4.93 -16.57 1.44
N THR A 213 -4.38 -16.08 2.54
CA THR A 213 -5.11 -15.95 3.82
C THR A 213 -5.71 -14.54 3.90
N TYR A 214 -6.98 -14.39 4.20
CA TYR A 214 -7.54 -13.06 4.43
C TYR A 214 -7.91 -12.85 5.90
N LYS A 215 -7.84 -11.61 6.35
CA LYS A 215 -8.21 -11.20 7.68
C LYS A 215 -9.01 -9.91 7.67
N VAL A 216 -10.08 -9.91 8.45
CA VAL A 216 -11.01 -8.77 8.58
C VAL A 216 -10.81 -8.12 9.95
N PHE A 217 -10.72 -6.79 9.96
CA PHE A 217 -10.66 -5.99 11.17
C PHE A 217 -11.98 -5.22 11.35
N PRO A 218 -12.87 -5.68 12.24
CA PRO A 218 -14.17 -5.05 12.44
C PRO A 218 -14.04 -3.60 12.89
N ASN A 219 -14.91 -2.74 12.35
CA ASN A 219 -14.99 -1.30 12.67
C ASN A 219 -13.74 -0.48 12.37
N MET A 220 -12.77 -1.02 11.64
CA MET A 220 -11.61 -0.27 11.17
C MET A 220 -11.84 0.25 9.75
N GLY A 221 -11.39 1.47 9.49
CA GLY A 221 -11.37 2.10 8.18
C GLY A 221 -10.13 1.71 7.38
N HIS A 222 -9.97 2.35 6.22
CA HIS A 222 -8.87 2.11 5.30
C HIS A 222 -7.51 2.51 5.89
N GLY A 223 -6.62 1.54 6.09
CA GLY A 223 -5.30 1.75 6.69
C GLY A 223 -5.32 2.16 8.16
N THR A 224 -6.47 2.06 8.86
CA THR A 224 -6.61 2.46 10.27
C THR A 224 -5.77 1.59 11.18
N LEU A 225 -5.69 0.28 10.92
CA LEU A 225 -4.86 -0.63 11.72
C LEU A 225 -3.40 -0.15 11.79
N ALA A 226 -2.79 0.12 10.65
CA ALA A 226 -1.40 0.60 10.59
C ALA A 226 -1.25 2.06 11.05
N GLY A 227 -2.27 2.88 10.90
CA GLY A 227 -2.20 4.30 11.24
C GLY A 227 -2.43 4.63 12.70
N GLU A 228 -3.33 3.88 13.36
CA GLU A 228 -3.87 4.25 14.68
C GLU A 228 -3.71 3.15 15.75
N HIS A 229 -3.38 1.90 15.36
CA HIS A 229 -3.29 0.76 16.27
C HIS A 229 -1.95 0.00 16.14
N PRO A 230 -0.79 0.64 16.42
CA PRO A 230 0.53 0.06 16.16
C PRO A 230 0.80 -1.23 16.95
N GLU A 231 0.34 -1.33 18.19
CA GLU A 231 0.53 -2.54 19.01
C GLU A 231 -0.27 -3.73 18.45
N GLN A 232 -1.54 -3.50 18.09
CA GLN A 232 -2.37 -4.54 17.46
C GLN A 232 -1.79 -4.93 16.11
N PHE A 233 -1.36 -3.97 15.29
CA PHE A 233 -0.67 -4.22 14.04
C PHE A 233 0.54 -5.14 14.24
N SER A 234 1.39 -4.84 15.23
CA SER A 234 2.57 -5.64 15.55
C SER A 234 2.21 -7.09 15.91
N GLN A 235 1.21 -7.28 16.77
CA GLN A 235 0.73 -8.62 17.16
C GLN A 235 0.24 -9.42 15.96
N GLU A 236 -0.51 -8.77 15.06
CA GLU A 236 -1.09 -9.41 13.89
C GLU A 236 -0.03 -9.78 12.83
N VAL A 237 0.94 -8.89 12.59
CA VAL A 237 2.07 -9.17 11.69
C VAL A 237 2.90 -10.34 12.22
N GLN A 238 3.23 -10.36 13.51
CA GLN A 238 3.97 -11.44 14.13
C GLN A 238 3.21 -12.77 14.06
N ALA A 239 1.88 -12.73 14.27
CA ALA A 239 1.05 -13.94 14.15
C ALA A 239 1.00 -14.47 12.71
N ALA A 240 0.88 -13.59 11.71
CA ALA A 240 0.93 -13.96 10.30
C ALA A 240 2.30 -14.58 9.96
N HIS A 241 3.38 -13.94 10.34
CA HIS A 241 4.73 -14.42 10.05
C HIS A 241 5.05 -15.77 10.72
N ARG A 242 4.65 -15.99 11.98
CA ARG A 242 4.80 -17.30 12.62
C ARG A 242 4.10 -18.42 11.85
N LYS A 243 2.85 -18.18 11.40
CA LYS A 243 2.12 -19.15 10.57
C LYS A 243 2.83 -19.44 9.24
N SER A 244 3.40 -18.41 8.61
CA SER A 244 4.17 -18.59 7.38
C SER A 244 5.40 -19.49 7.61
N LEU A 245 6.11 -19.28 8.72
CA LEU A 245 7.27 -20.11 9.08
C LEU A 245 6.88 -21.56 9.40
N GLU A 246 5.72 -21.79 10.02
CA GLU A 246 5.19 -23.14 10.28
C GLU A 246 4.85 -23.86 8.98
N ARG A 247 4.20 -23.18 8.03
CA ARG A 247 3.87 -23.74 6.71
C ARG A 247 5.09 -24.07 5.87
N ALA A 248 6.15 -23.26 5.96
CA ALA A 248 7.40 -23.50 5.24
C ALA A 248 8.18 -24.73 5.76
N LYS A 249 7.85 -25.23 6.96
CA LYS A 249 8.46 -26.43 7.57
C LYS A 249 7.66 -27.71 7.33
N ALA A 250 6.38 -27.58 6.95
CA ALA A 250 5.48 -28.70 6.67
C ALA A 250 5.57 -29.17 5.23
#